data_50ac519e8ffdcb70c8b327f2d7c12a74
#
_entry.id   50ac519e8ffdcb70c8b327f2d7c12a74
#
_cell.length_a   1.000
_cell.length_b   1.000
_cell.length_c   1.000
_cell.angle_alpha   90.00
_cell.angle_beta   90.00
_cell.angle_gamma   90.00
#
_symmetry.space_group_name_H-M   'P 1'
#
loop_
_entity.id
_entity.type
_entity.pdbx_description
1 polymer ?
#
loop_
_entity_poly.entity_id
_entity_poly.type
_entity_poly.pdbx_seq_one_letter_code
_entity_poly.pdbx_strand_id
1 'polypeptide(L)'
;GVDPLGHYLPPYAYAYLQVLEQSINATKGFDQAKLAAHMHQATFKTVVGDVRFAKNGEWATSRTLQVQFRDVKPNDMAQFEGPGKRIVLYPKAWKSGDIVYPYKQ
;
A
#
# COMPACT_ATOMS: atom_id res chain seq x y z
N GLY A 1 -3.88 19.45 12.68
CA GLY A 1 -4.11 18.61 11.51
C GLY A 1 -2.86 17.87 11.10
N VAL A 2 -3.03 16.71 10.52
CA VAL A 2 -1.91 15.92 9.97
C VAL A 2 -1.81 16.24 8.49
N ASP A 3 -0.58 16.50 7.99
CA ASP A 3 -0.35 16.72 6.57
C ASP A 3 -0.82 15.49 5.75
N PRO A 4 -1.74 15.65 4.78
CA PRO A 4 -2.21 14.55 3.94
C PRO A 4 -1.10 13.80 3.21
N LEU A 5 0.00 14.46 2.86
CA LEU A 5 1.16 13.83 2.22
C LEU A 5 1.91 12.87 3.15
N GLY A 6 1.83 13.08 4.46
CA GLY A 6 2.44 12.21 5.46
C GLY A 6 1.59 11.00 5.87
N HIS A 7 0.34 10.92 5.47
CA HIS A 7 -0.59 9.89 5.94
C HIS A 7 -0.25 8.47 5.51
N TYR A 8 0.56 8.26 4.50
CA TYR A 8 0.96 6.91 4.08
C TYR A 8 2.02 6.29 5.00
N LEU A 9 2.86 7.07 5.66
CA LEU A 9 3.94 6.56 6.52
C LEU A 9 3.43 5.91 7.83
N PRO A 10 2.54 6.53 8.62
CA PRO A 10 2.09 5.98 9.89
C PRO A 10 1.45 4.59 9.77
N PRO A 11 0.55 4.31 8.82
CA PRO A 11 -0.02 2.97 8.66
C PRO A 11 1.03 1.90 8.34
N TYR A 12 2.04 2.23 7.55
CA TYR A 12 3.12 1.29 7.22
C TYR A 12 4.06 1.04 8.39
N ALA A 13 4.37 2.07 9.18
CA ALA A 13 5.15 1.91 10.41
C ALA A 13 4.42 1.02 11.43
N TYR A 14 3.12 1.21 11.58
CA TYR A 14 2.30 0.34 12.43
C TYR A 14 2.23 -1.10 11.90
N ALA A 15 2.00 -1.28 10.60
CA ALA A 15 1.97 -2.59 9.97
C ALA A 15 3.31 -3.35 10.12
N TYR A 16 4.43 -2.65 10.08
CA TYR A 16 5.75 -3.24 10.35
C TYR A 16 5.80 -3.89 11.76
N LEU A 17 5.31 -3.19 12.78
CA LEU A 17 5.27 -3.73 14.14
C LEU A 17 4.30 -4.91 14.25
N GLN A 18 3.16 -4.89 13.54
CA GLN A 18 2.23 -6.01 13.50
C GLN A 18 2.85 -7.26 12.87
N VAL A 19 3.65 -7.12 11.82
CA VAL A 19 4.40 -8.22 11.19
C VAL A 19 5.40 -8.82 12.19
N LEU A 20 6.14 -7.95 12.88
CA LEU A 20 7.13 -8.38 13.87
C LEU A 20 6.46 -9.11 15.05
N GLU A 21 5.40 -8.55 15.62
CA GLU A 21 4.63 -9.15 16.72
C GLU A 21 4.10 -10.54 16.35
N GLN A 22 3.44 -10.66 15.19
CA GLN A 22 2.91 -11.94 14.71
C GLN A 22 4.04 -12.96 14.50
N SER A 23 5.19 -12.53 13.99
CA SER A 23 6.35 -13.41 13.80
C SER A 23 6.94 -13.90 15.12
N ILE A 24 7.11 -13.03 16.12
CA ILE A 24 7.60 -13.39 17.45
C ILE A 24 6.64 -14.38 18.11
N ASN A 25 5.35 -14.12 18.03
CA ASN A 25 4.31 -14.99 18.60
C ASN A 25 4.31 -16.40 17.96
N ALA A 26 4.55 -16.47 16.65
CA ALA A 26 4.59 -17.73 15.92
C ALA A 26 5.87 -18.52 16.19
N THR A 27 7.03 -17.86 16.25
CA THR A 27 8.33 -18.51 16.46
C THR A 27 8.68 -18.72 17.93
N LYS A 28 7.89 -18.13 18.84
CA LYS A 28 8.08 -18.19 20.32
C LYS A 28 9.44 -17.66 20.77
N GLY A 29 9.97 -16.64 20.07
CA GLY A 29 11.26 -16.05 20.46
C GLY A 29 11.79 -15.01 19.49
N PHE A 30 13.03 -14.57 19.75
CA PHE A 30 13.69 -13.48 19.04
C PHE A 30 14.86 -13.96 18.16
N ASP A 31 14.93 -15.26 17.84
CA ASP A 31 15.93 -15.81 16.93
C ASP A 31 15.72 -15.20 15.52
N GLN A 32 16.71 -14.43 15.07
CA GLN A 32 16.64 -13.68 13.82
C GLN A 32 16.42 -14.59 12.59
N ALA A 33 17.06 -15.74 12.57
CA ALA A 33 16.96 -16.67 11.45
C ALA A 33 15.56 -17.31 11.37
N LYS A 34 15.00 -17.67 12.53
CA LYS A 34 13.62 -18.20 12.63
C LYS A 34 12.59 -17.14 12.27
N LEU A 35 12.75 -15.91 12.74
CA LEU A 35 11.88 -14.79 12.38
C LEU A 35 11.89 -14.55 10.88
N ALA A 36 13.07 -14.45 10.25
CA ALA A 36 13.20 -14.25 8.82
C ALA A 36 12.57 -15.39 8.01
N ALA A 37 12.84 -16.65 8.39
CA ALA A 37 12.26 -17.82 7.73
C ALA A 37 10.71 -17.81 7.82
N HIS A 38 10.15 -17.45 8.98
CA HIS A 38 8.71 -17.33 9.17
C HIS A 38 8.14 -16.21 8.29
N MET A 39 8.77 -15.03 8.27
CA MET A 39 8.32 -13.88 7.49
C MET A 39 8.25 -14.18 5.99
N HIS A 40 9.17 -14.98 5.45
CA HIS A 40 9.14 -15.40 4.04
C HIS A 40 8.01 -16.38 3.68
N GLN A 41 7.43 -17.05 4.66
CA GLN A 41 6.42 -18.08 4.42
C GLN A 41 4.99 -17.65 4.79
N ALA A 42 4.86 -16.78 5.79
CA ALA A 42 3.59 -16.38 6.36
C ALA A 42 2.86 -15.29 5.55
N THR A 43 1.56 -15.18 5.79
CA THR A 43 0.74 -14.02 5.41
C THR A 43 0.31 -13.33 6.69
N PHE A 44 0.57 -12.04 6.79
CA PHE A 44 0.31 -11.22 7.97
C PHE A 44 -0.94 -10.38 7.77
N LYS A 45 -1.81 -10.35 8.77
CA LYS A 45 -2.97 -9.46 8.84
C LYS A 45 -2.54 -8.14 9.45
N THR A 46 -2.59 -7.08 8.68
CA THR A 46 -2.13 -5.76 9.13
C THR A 46 -3.14 -4.67 8.86
N VAL A 47 -2.91 -3.49 9.45
CA VAL A 47 -3.75 -2.31 9.21
C VAL A 47 -3.75 -1.87 7.73
N VAL A 48 -2.72 -2.24 6.96
CA VAL A 48 -2.66 -1.99 5.51
C VAL A 48 -3.17 -3.17 4.68
N GLY A 49 -3.81 -4.15 5.33
CA GLY A 49 -4.31 -5.38 4.73
C GLY A 49 -3.30 -6.53 4.81
N ASP A 50 -3.51 -7.57 4.00
CA ASP A 50 -2.67 -8.76 4.00
C ASP A 50 -1.28 -8.45 3.43
N VAL A 51 -0.24 -8.77 4.20
CA VAL A 51 1.16 -8.62 3.80
C VAL A 51 1.80 -9.99 3.65
N ARG A 52 2.44 -10.24 2.52
CA ARG A 52 3.24 -11.42 2.25
C ARG A 52 4.51 -11.01 1.51
N PHE A 53 5.62 -11.64 1.89
CA PHE A 53 6.92 -11.37 1.28
C PHE A 53 7.27 -12.43 0.22
N ALA A 54 7.87 -12.00 -0.88
CA ALA A 54 8.48 -12.84 -1.89
C ALA A 54 9.89 -13.28 -1.45
N LYS A 55 10.55 -14.14 -2.23
CA LYS A 55 11.91 -14.63 -1.92
C LYS A 55 12.95 -13.50 -1.79
N ASN A 56 12.76 -12.41 -2.51
CA ASN A 56 13.64 -11.24 -2.46
C ASN A 56 13.35 -10.28 -1.29
N GLY A 57 12.37 -10.60 -0.44
CA GLY A 57 11.96 -9.77 0.70
C GLY A 57 11.00 -8.63 0.35
N GLU A 58 10.66 -8.45 -0.92
CA GLU A 58 9.65 -7.47 -1.35
C GLU A 58 8.24 -8.03 -1.17
N TRP A 59 7.23 -7.19 -1.32
CA TRP A 59 5.85 -7.65 -1.33
C TRP A 59 5.60 -8.63 -2.48
N ALA A 60 5.02 -9.77 -2.15
CA ALA A 60 4.71 -10.81 -3.12
C ALA A 60 3.73 -10.35 -4.21
N THR A 61 2.88 -9.37 -3.88
CA THR A 61 1.96 -8.73 -4.84
C THR A 61 2.14 -7.23 -4.75
N SER A 62 2.59 -6.60 -5.83
CA SER A 62 2.75 -5.15 -5.88
C SER A 62 1.43 -4.44 -5.61
N ARG A 63 1.50 -3.38 -4.80
CA ARG A 63 0.38 -2.47 -4.51
C ARG A 63 0.59 -1.09 -5.13
N THR A 64 1.56 -0.97 -6.03
CA THR A 64 1.78 0.27 -6.79
C THR A 64 0.63 0.49 -7.76
N LEU A 65 0.03 1.65 -7.69
CA LEU A 65 -1.05 2.05 -8.60
C LEU A 65 -0.51 2.96 -9.69
N GLN A 66 -0.95 2.73 -10.92
CA GLN A 66 -0.86 3.71 -11.99
C GLN A 66 -2.15 4.50 -12.04
N VAL A 67 -2.05 5.80 -11.92
CA VAL A 67 -3.23 6.66 -11.85
C VAL A 67 -3.14 7.78 -12.88
N GLN A 68 -4.29 8.26 -13.33
CA GLN A 68 -4.44 9.47 -14.13
C GLN A 68 -5.34 10.44 -13.39
N PHE A 69 -4.87 11.69 -13.26
CA PHE A 69 -5.70 12.77 -12.76
C PHE A 69 -6.50 13.37 -13.91
N ARG A 70 -7.76 13.73 -13.67
CA ARG A 70 -8.67 14.29 -14.68
C ARG A 70 -9.40 15.50 -14.16
N ASP A 71 -9.63 16.47 -15.07
CA ASP A 71 -10.42 17.68 -14.81
C ASP A 71 -9.99 18.39 -13.52
N VAL A 72 -8.68 18.46 -13.31
CA VAL A 72 -8.09 19.07 -12.11
C VAL A 72 -8.22 20.59 -12.22
N LYS A 73 -8.80 21.20 -11.19
CA LYS A 73 -8.90 22.66 -11.06
C LYS A 73 -7.68 23.20 -10.32
N PRO A 74 -7.13 24.34 -10.73
CA PRO A 74 -6.02 24.95 -10.01
C PRO A 74 -6.48 25.43 -8.62
N ASN A 75 -5.56 25.36 -7.64
CA ASN A 75 -5.74 25.87 -6.27
C ASN A 75 -6.94 25.31 -5.49
N ASP A 76 -7.44 24.12 -5.84
CA ASP A 76 -8.54 23.43 -5.17
C ASP A 76 -8.04 22.05 -4.70
N MET A 77 -7.52 21.94 -3.48
CA MET A 77 -7.07 20.67 -2.91
C MET A 77 -8.23 19.77 -2.47
N ALA A 78 -9.37 20.35 -2.10
CA ALA A 78 -10.54 19.60 -1.63
C ALA A 78 -11.12 18.69 -2.72
N GLN A 79 -10.89 19.00 -3.99
CA GLN A 79 -11.34 18.15 -5.12
C GLN A 79 -10.78 16.72 -5.08
N PHE A 80 -9.69 16.47 -4.33
CA PHE A 80 -9.05 15.15 -4.22
C PHE A 80 -9.56 14.33 -3.03
N GLU A 81 -10.40 14.90 -2.17
CA GLU A 81 -11.00 14.20 -1.04
C GLU A 81 -12.11 13.24 -1.48
N GLY A 82 -12.73 13.51 -2.64
CA GLY A 82 -13.80 12.69 -3.23
C GLY A 82 -13.31 11.82 -4.41
N PRO A 83 -14.20 10.94 -4.89
CA PRO A 83 -13.92 10.14 -6.08
C PRO A 83 -13.98 10.99 -7.37
N GLY A 84 -13.38 10.46 -8.45
CA GLY A 84 -13.54 11.00 -9.81
C GLY A 84 -12.39 11.83 -10.33
N LYS A 85 -11.53 12.39 -9.48
CA LYS A 85 -10.35 13.14 -9.93
C LYS A 85 -9.12 12.28 -10.15
N ARG A 86 -8.99 11.20 -9.39
CA ARG A 86 -7.90 10.24 -9.48
C ARG A 86 -8.44 8.89 -9.98
N ILE A 87 -8.14 8.57 -11.22
CA ILE A 87 -8.59 7.34 -11.87
C ILE A 87 -7.46 6.31 -11.80
N VAL A 88 -7.74 5.16 -11.24
CA VAL A 88 -6.79 4.03 -11.22
C VAL A 88 -6.86 3.31 -12.56
N LEU A 89 -5.73 3.23 -13.25
CA LEU A 89 -5.59 2.56 -14.54
C LEU A 89 -5.06 1.13 -14.40
N TYR A 90 -4.20 0.90 -13.41
CA TYR A 90 -3.56 -0.39 -13.15
C TYR A 90 -3.25 -0.53 -11.64
N PRO A 91 -3.30 -1.74 -11.06
CA PRO A 91 -3.62 -3.04 -11.67
C PRO A 91 -5.12 -3.22 -11.95
N LYS A 92 -5.43 -4.20 -12.80
CA LYS A 92 -6.81 -4.48 -13.26
C LYS A 92 -7.80 -4.68 -12.10
N ALA A 93 -7.36 -5.30 -11.00
CA ALA A 93 -8.19 -5.55 -9.82
C ALA A 93 -8.72 -4.26 -9.14
N TRP A 94 -8.03 -3.12 -9.33
CA TRP A 94 -8.40 -1.83 -8.74
C TRP A 94 -8.68 -0.75 -9.79
N LYS A 95 -8.73 -1.15 -11.05
CA LYS A 95 -9.00 -0.23 -12.15
C LYS A 95 -10.37 0.42 -11.99
N SER A 96 -10.40 1.76 -12.03
CA SER A 96 -11.63 2.56 -11.91
C SER A 96 -12.01 3.31 -13.19
N GLY A 97 -11.20 3.22 -14.23
CA GLY A 97 -11.51 3.79 -15.55
C GLY A 97 -10.42 3.54 -16.57
N ASP A 98 -10.64 3.97 -17.81
CA ASP A 98 -9.70 3.81 -18.91
C ASP A 98 -8.81 5.03 -19.07
N ILE A 99 -7.61 4.85 -19.66
CA ILE A 99 -6.73 5.97 -19.97
C ILE A 99 -7.39 6.93 -20.97
N VAL A 100 -7.27 8.22 -20.72
CA VAL A 100 -7.64 9.27 -21.68
C VAL A 100 -6.37 9.72 -22.40
N TYR A 101 -6.37 9.55 -23.71
CA TYR A 101 -5.27 9.94 -24.58
C TYR A 101 -5.81 10.56 -25.88
N PRO A 102 -5.25 11.66 -26.39
CA PRO A 102 -4.22 12.46 -25.72
C PRO A 102 -4.76 13.12 -24.45
N TYR A 103 -3.87 13.31 -23.46
CA TYR A 103 -4.23 13.97 -22.22
C TYR A 103 -4.60 15.43 -22.49
N LYS A 104 -5.83 15.81 -22.17
CA LYS A 104 -6.31 17.18 -22.22
C LYS A 104 -6.55 17.67 -20.81
N GLN A 105 -5.89 18.76 -20.46
CA GLN A 105 -6.15 19.48 -19.22
C GLN A 105 -7.45 20.27 -19.33
#